data_9207396cdd6431d7b50d17a1fa4d3515
#
_entry.id   9207396cdd6431d7b50d17a1fa4d3515
#
_cell.length_a   1.000
_cell.length_b   1.000
_cell.length_c   1.000
_cell.angle_alpha   90.00
_cell.angle_beta   90.00
_cell.angle_gamma   90.00
#
_symmetry.space_group_name_H-M   'P 1'
#
loop_
_entity.id
_entity.type
_entity.pdbx_description
1 polymer ?
#
loop_
_entity_poly.entity_id
_entity_poly.type
_entity_poly.pdbx_seq_one_letter_code
_entity_poly.pdbx_strand_id
1 'polypeptide(L)'
;MYNHQKIVKVKSVFVYCEITEEGNVAEVSLELLSKGRKLANELSTSLEAVLIGHNIKGLPAHIFPYGVDVVHIADHKELFPYRTLPHAAVVIDLFNKEHPEVALFGATSVGRDLAPRVSSAMQCGLTADCTSLEIGDHFENKTQREFKNLLYQIRPAFGGNIIATIINPETRPQMATIREGVMKQEIVDKNYSGKVNNIDVSIILKDEYFAVKILERHIEQSKINIKGAQVVVAGGYGVGSPENFRLLFELAEVLGGEVGATRAAVDAGYIEHERQIGQTGITVRPKLYIACGISGAVQHRAGMDQSAKIISINIDPKAPINAIADYTIIGSVSDIVPKMIKYYKANSK
;
A
#
# COMPACT_ATOMS: atom_id res chain seq x y z
N MET A 1 -32.87 31.97 -15.92
CA MET A 1 -31.54 31.97 -16.56
C MET A 1 -30.93 30.57 -16.29
N TYR A 2 -30.92 29.72 -17.28
CA TYR A 2 -30.32 28.39 -17.18
C TYR A 2 -28.81 28.54 -17.21
N ASN A 3 -28.18 28.29 -16.08
CA ASN A 3 -26.71 28.19 -16.01
C ASN A 3 -26.30 26.89 -16.74
N HIS A 4 -25.76 27.03 -17.95
CA HIS A 4 -25.04 25.94 -18.60
C HIS A 4 -23.87 25.55 -17.69
N GLN A 5 -24.03 24.48 -16.90
CA GLN A 5 -22.89 23.79 -16.33
C GLN A 5 -22.01 23.36 -17.53
N LYS A 6 -20.88 24.03 -17.72
CA LYS A 6 -19.82 23.50 -18.57
C LYS A 6 -19.56 22.08 -18.10
N ILE A 7 -19.83 21.12 -18.98
CA ILE A 7 -19.34 19.74 -18.78
C ILE A 7 -17.80 19.86 -18.71
N VAL A 8 -17.27 19.94 -17.52
CA VAL A 8 -15.83 19.89 -17.30
C VAL A 8 -15.43 18.47 -17.70
N LYS A 9 -14.72 18.33 -18.81
CA LYS A 9 -14.20 17.04 -19.26
C LYS A 9 -13.41 16.44 -18.09
N VAL A 10 -13.84 15.28 -17.59
CA VAL A 10 -13.11 14.54 -16.55
C VAL A 10 -11.69 14.40 -17.04
N LYS A 11 -10.75 14.94 -16.30
CA LYS A 11 -9.34 14.86 -16.60
C LYS A 11 -8.77 13.57 -15.99
N SER A 12 -7.53 13.29 -16.18
CA SER A 12 -6.84 12.04 -15.88
C SER A 12 -6.89 11.58 -14.41
N VAL A 13 -6.64 10.29 -14.23
CA VAL A 13 -6.23 9.69 -12.95
C VAL A 13 -4.71 9.68 -12.88
N PHE A 14 -4.13 10.32 -11.88
CA PHE A 14 -2.69 10.38 -11.64
C PHE A 14 -2.27 9.42 -10.55
N VAL A 15 -1.13 8.76 -10.75
CA VAL A 15 -0.44 7.97 -9.73
C VAL A 15 0.97 8.50 -9.55
N TYR A 16 1.30 8.94 -8.34
CA TYR A 16 2.69 9.20 -7.97
C TYR A 16 3.40 7.87 -7.75
N CYS A 17 4.36 7.56 -8.62
CA CYS A 17 5.14 6.34 -8.54
C CYS A 17 6.42 6.60 -7.75
N GLU A 18 6.49 6.04 -6.55
CA GLU A 18 7.64 6.12 -5.66
C GLU A 18 8.80 5.29 -6.22
N ILE A 19 10.00 5.83 -6.11
CA ILE A 19 11.25 5.16 -6.52
C ILE A 19 11.95 4.64 -5.27
N THR A 20 12.26 3.35 -5.27
CA THR A 20 12.99 2.70 -4.17
C THR A 20 14.47 3.12 -4.15
N GLU A 21 15.17 2.78 -3.07
CA GLU A 21 16.62 3.04 -2.95
C GLU A 21 17.45 2.35 -4.02
N GLU A 22 16.99 1.19 -4.52
CA GLU A 22 17.61 0.43 -5.59
C GLU A 22 17.32 1.00 -6.99
N GLY A 23 16.53 2.09 -7.07
CA GLY A 23 16.17 2.74 -8.32
C GLY A 23 15.03 2.05 -9.08
N ASN A 24 14.23 1.22 -8.43
CA ASN A 24 13.06 0.57 -9.00
C ASN A 24 11.77 1.31 -8.63
N VAL A 25 10.68 1.03 -9.33
CA VAL A 25 9.35 1.50 -8.92
C VAL A 25 8.87 0.66 -7.73
N ALA A 26 8.42 1.32 -6.67
CA ALA A 26 7.92 0.66 -5.46
C ALA A 26 6.67 -0.19 -5.75
N GLU A 27 6.53 -1.34 -5.09
CA GLU A 27 5.40 -2.26 -5.29
C GLU A 27 4.04 -1.60 -5.09
N VAL A 28 3.90 -0.75 -4.06
CA VAL A 28 2.66 0.00 -3.83
C VAL A 28 2.27 0.86 -5.04
N SER A 29 3.24 1.41 -5.76
CA SER A 29 2.97 2.19 -6.97
C SER A 29 2.42 1.31 -8.09
N LEU A 30 2.90 0.07 -8.24
CA LEU A 30 2.38 -0.89 -9.21
C LEU A 30 0.95 -1.35 -8.85
N GLU A 31 0.66 -1.51 -7.56
CA GLU A 31 -0.70 -1.74 -7.04
C GLU A 31 -1.62 -0.58 -7.42
N LEU A 32 -1.15 0.66 -7.21
CA LEU A 32 -1.90 1.88 -7.52
C LEU A 32 -2.13 2.10 -9.01
N LEU A 33 -1.16 1.77 -9.87
CA LEU A 33 -1.34 1.82 -11.31
C LEU A 33 -2.44 0.85 -11.75
N SER A 34 -2.47 -0.37 -11.19
CA SER A 34 -3.52 -1.35 -11.48
C SER A 34 -4.91 -0.86 -11.07
N LYS A 35 -5.02 -0.25 -9.88
CA LYS A 35 -6.29 0.35 -9.43
C LYS A 35 -6.63 1.61 -10.22
N GLY A 36 -5.64 2.44 -10.48
CA GLY A 36 -5.78 3.65 -11.28
C GLY A 36 -6.31 3.38 -12.69
N ARG A 37 -5.86 2.28 -13.32
CA ARG A 37 -6.40 1.87 -14.63
C ARG A 37 -7.89 1.55 -14.57
N LYS A 38 -8.33 0.86 -13.52
CA LYS A 38 -9.76 0.56 -13.32
C LYS A 38 -10.57 1.83 -13.15
N LEU A 39 -10.11 2.73 -12.26
CA LEU A 39 -10.77 4.03 -12.03
C LEU A 39 -10.79 4.89 -13.31
N ALA A 40 -9.69 4.94 -14.06
CA ALA A 40 -9.62 5.68 -15.31
C ALA A 40 -10.59 5.13 -16.38
N ASN A 41 -10.76 3.79 -16.43
CA ASN A 41 -11.74 3.18 -17.32
C ASN A 41 -13.19 3.53 -16.91
N GLU A 42 -13.51 3.49 -15.61
CA GLU A 42 -14.83 3.88 -15.09
C GLU A 42 -15.13 5.36 -15.39
N LEU A 43 -14.13 6.23 -15.28
CA LEU A 43 -14.22 7.65 -15.57
C LEU A 43 -14.10 7.98 -17.08
N SER A 44 -13.82 6.98 -17.93
CA SER A 44 -13.56 7.16 -19.37
C SER A 44 -12.45 8.18 -19.64
N THR A 45 -11.34 8.09 -18.92
CA THR A 45 -10.21 9.03 -18.99
C THR A 45 -8.86 8.32 -19.03
N SER A 46 -7.74 9.08 -19.12
CA SER A 46 -6.38 8.53 -19.12
C SER A 46 -5.90 8.17 -17.71
N LEU A 47 -5.05 7.14 -17.64
CA LEU A 47 -4.18 6.88 -16.49
C LEU A 47 -2.82 7.51 -16.76
N GLU A 48 -2.36 8.37 -15.85
CA GLU A 48 -1.07 9.04 -15.95
C GLU A 48 -0.21 8.74 -14.72
N ALA A 49 1.08 8.57 -14.94
CA ALA A 49 2.04 8.30 -13.87
C ALA A 49 3.05 9.45 -13.73
N VAL A 50 3.50 9.70 -12.51
CA VAL A 50 4.54 10.68 -12.21
C VAL A 50 5.74 9.95 -11.60
N LEU A 51 6.90 10.04 -12.26
CA LEU A 51 8.18 9.54 -11.82
C LEU A 51 9.13 10.71 -11.52
N ILE A 52 9.62 10.80 -10.28
CA ILE A 52 10.53 11.85 -9.85
C ILE A 52 11.76 11.20 -9.21
N GLY A 53 12.96 11.52 -9.72
CA GLY A 53 14.18 10.93 -9.19
C GLY A 53 15.42 11.28 -10.00
N HIS A 54 16.41 10.39 -9.99
CA HIS A 54 17.64 10.51 -10.73
C HIS A 54 17.98 9.19 -11.47
N ASN A 55 18.38 9.30 -12.75
CA ASN A 55 18.67 8.15 -13.62
C ASN A 55 17.46 7.21 -13.84
N ILE A 56 16.25 7.77 -13.97
CA ILE A 56 14.99 7.03 -14.00
C ILE A 56 14.37 6.87 -15.40
N LYS A 57 15.07 7.28 -16.47
CA LYS A 57 14.56 7.25 -17.85
C LYS A 57 14.17 5.86 -18.36
N GLY A 58 14.69 4.79 -17.77
CA GLY A 58 14.34 3.42 -18.10
C GLY A 58 13.05 2.89 -17.47
N LEU A 59 12.56 3.54 -16.40
CA LEU A 59 11.44 3.05 -15.62
C LEU A 59 10.06 3.04 -16.32
N PRO A 60 9.77 3.91 -17.29
CA PRO A 60 8.49 3.85 -18.02
C PRO A 60 8.18 2.48 -18.61
N ALA A 61 9.19 1.77 -19.12
CA ALA A 61 9.01 0.43 -19.68
C ALA A 61 8.48 -0.59 -18.65
N HIS A 62 8.77 -0.40 -17.36
CA HIS A 62 8.30 -1.28 -16.28
C HIS A 62 6.86 -1.00 -15.87
N ILE A 63 6.33 0.21 -16.11
CA ILE A 63 4.98 0.61 -15.68
C ILE A 63 3.97 0.64 -16.82
N PHE A 64 4.36 0.75 -18.08
CA PHE A 64 3.46 0.66 -19.22
C PHE A 64 2.58 -0.60 -19.22
N PRO A 65 3.06 -1.81 -18.87
CA PRO A 65 2.24 -3.01 -18.81
C PRO A 65 0.99 -2.91 -17.92
N TYR A 66 0.96 -1.95 -16.99
CA TYR A 66 -0.19 -1.67 -16.14
C TYR A 66 -1.23 -0.76 -16.79
N GLY A 67 -1.06 -0.43 -18.07
CA GLY A 67 -2.01 0.37 -18.85
C GLY A 67 -1.85 1.88 -18.65
N VAL A 68 -0.63 2.36 -18.42
CA VAL A 68 -0.33 3.78 -18.25
C VAL A 68 -0.30 4.48 -19.60
N ASP A 69 -1.14 5.48 -19.80
CA ASP A 69 -1.24 6.20 -21.06
C ASP A 69 -0.15 7.26 -21.22
N VAL A 70 0.21 7.95 -20.13
CA VAL A 70 1.26 8.98 -20.11
C VAL A 70 2.11 8.84 -18.85
N VAL A 71 3.43 8.90 -19.04
CA VAL A 71 4.40 8.93 -17.93
C VAL A 71 5.11 10.27 -17.94
N HIS A 72 4.94 11.05 -16.88
CA HIS A 72 5.61 12.31 -16.65
C HIS A 72 6.89 12.05 -15.86
N ILE A 73 8.05 12.42 -16.39
CA ILE A 73 9.36 12.16 -15.79
C ILE A 73 10.05 13.45 -15.43
N ALA A 74 10.41 13.58 -14.16
CA ALA A 74 11.32 14.58 -13.64
C ALA A 74 12.63 13.90 -13.24
N ASP A 75 13.62 13.86 -14.15
CA ASP A 75 14.90 13.20 -13.93
C ASP A 75 16.00 14.24 -13.69
N HIS A 76 16.43 14.39 -12.44
CA HIS A 76 17.47 15.34 -12.08
C HIS A 76 18.22 14.88 -10.83
N LYS A 77 19.56 15.10 -10.77
CA LYS A 77 20.41 14.68 -9.64
C LYS A 77 19.93 15.18 -8.27
N GLU A 78 19.36 16.38 -8.20
CA GLU A 78 18.86 16.98 -6.98
C GLU A 78 17.50 16.42 -6.53
N LEU A 79 16.88 15.52 -7.29
CA LEU A 79 15.62 14.85 -6.94
C LEU A 79 15.84 13.48 -6.29
N PHE A 80 17.10 13.09 -6.08
CA PHE A 80 17.44 11.90 -5.32
C PHE A 80 18.62 12.22 -4.36
N PRO A 81 18.55 11.77 -3.12
CA PRO A 81 17.41 11.08 -2.47
C PRO A 81 16.21 12.01 -2.24
N TYR A 82 15.07 11.40 -1.88
CA TYR A 82 13.81 12.12 -1.65
C TYR A 82 13.97 13.28 -0.67
N ARG A 83 13.41 14.42 -1.03
CA ARG A 83 13.19 15.59 -0.17
C ARG A 83 11.82 16.17 -0.49
N THR A 84 11.06 16.54 0.55
CA THR A 84 9.67 16.99 0.42
C THR A 84 9.50 18.17 -0.52
N LEU A 85 10.28 19.24 -0.34
CA LEU A 85 10.06 20.51 -1.07
C LEU A 85 10.30 20.39 -2.58
N PRO A 86 11.43 19.82 -3.07
CA PRO A 86 11.64 19.67 -4.51
C PRO A 86 10.59 18.76 -5.18
N HIS A 87 10.25 17.62 -4.54
CA HIS A 87 9.24 16.72 -5.06
C HIS A 87 7.85 17.38 -5.09
N ALA A 88 7.46 18.07 -4.01
CA ALA A 88 6.20 18.80 -3.96
C ALA A 88 6.12 19.88 -5.04
N ALA A 89 7.20 20.63 -5.28
CA ALA A 89 7.24 21.66 -6.32
C ALA A 89 6.95 21.08 -7.71
N VAL A 90 7.57 19.93 -8.04
CA VAL A 90 7.35 19.27 -9.33
C VAL A 90 5.91 18.76 -9.45
N VAL A 91 5.37 18.10 -8.42
CA VAL A 91 4.00 17.56 -8.46
C VAL A 91 2.97 18.69 -8.54
N ILE A 92 3.14 19.77 -7.77
CA ILE A 92 2.24 20.93 -7.76
C ILE A 92 2.24 21.62 -9.12
N ASP A 93 3.41 21.86 -9.72
CA ASP A 93 3.53 22.45 -11.05
C ASP A 93 2.81 21.60 -12.10
N LEU A 94 3.04 20.29 -12.07
CA LEU A 94 2.38 19.34 -12.96
C LEU A 94 0.86 19.33 -12.78
N PHE A 95 0.35 19.28 -11.55
CA PHE A 95 -1.08 19.26 -11.28
C PHE A 95 -1.77 20.59 -11.64
N ASN A 96 -1.07 21.72 -11.53
CA ASN A 96 -1.55 23.00 -12.00
C ASN A 96 -1.65 23.08 -13.53
N LYS A 97 -0.85 22.31 -14.28
CA LYS A 97 -0.89 22.25 -15.74
C LYS A 97 -1.92 21.24 -16.25
N GLU A 98 -1.93 20.04 -15.67
CA GLU A 98 -2.72 18.92 -16.15
C GLU A 98 -4.13 18.87 -15.52
N HIS A 99 -4.33 19.47 -14.33
CA HIS A 99 -5.58 19.51 -13.57
C HIS A 99 -6.23 18.11 -13.40
N PRO A 100 -5.59 17.16 -12.74
CA PRO A 100 -6.11 15.80 -12.59
C PRO A 100 -7.46 15.77 -11.87
N GLU A 101 -8.29 14.76 -12.19
CA GLU A 101 -9.52 14.47 -11.45
C GLU A 101 -9.21 13.75 -10.14
N VAL A 102 -8.33 12.76 -10.21
CA VAL A 102 -7.92 11.92 -9.09
C VAL A 102 -6.39 11.89 -9.01
N ALA A 103 -5.85 11.91 -7.80
CA ALA A 103 -4.41 11.73 -7.57
C ALA A 103 -4.15 10.75 -6.42
N LEU A 104 -3.40 9.67 -6.71
CA LEU A 104 -3.14 8.57 -5.81
C LEU A 104 -1.67 8.53 -5.40
N PHE A 105 -1.43 8.26 -4.13
CA PHE A 105 -0.11 8.12 -3.52
C PHE A 105 -0.06 6.85 -2.67
N GLY A 106 1.09 6.20 -2.54
CA GLY A 106 1.28 5.15 -1.53
C GLY A 106 1.24 5.72 -0.11
N ALA A 107 0.70 5.00 0.85
CA ALA A 107 0.77 5.39 2.27
C ALA A 107 2.10 4.98 2.92
N THR A 108 3.19 5.12 2.18
CA THR A 108 4.59 4.95 2.62
C THR A 108 5.06 6.14 3.45
N SER A 109 6.27 6.12 3.96
CA SER A 109 6.89 7.29 4.60
C SER A 109 6.99 8.48 3.64
N VAL A 110 7.32 8.25 2.36
CA VAL A 110 7.37 9.28 1.32
C VAL A 110 5.98 9.83 1.00
N GLY A 111 5.02 8.96 0.73
CA GLY A 111 3.68 9.40 0.36
C GLY A 111 2.92 10.08 1.49
N ARG A 112 3.13 9.65 2.74
CA ARG A 112 2.55 10.31 3.93
C ARG A 112 3.14 11.70 4.21
N ASP A 113 4.33 11.98 3.71
CA ASP A 113 4.95 13.30 3.77
C ASP A 113 4.55 14.17 2.57
N LEU A 114 4.64 13.64 1.35
CA LEU A 114 4.43 14.38 0.12
C LEU A 114 2.95 14.73 -0.14
N ALA A 115 2.04 13.77 0.00
CA ALA A 115 0.64 13.98 -0.38
C ALA A 115 -0.06 15.08 0.43
N PRO A 116 0.12 15.19 1.77
CA PRO A 116 -0.44 16.32 2.52
C PRO A 116 0.11 17.68 2.09
N ARG A 117 1.39 17.73 1.72
CA ARG A 117 2.02 18.96 1.24
C ARG A 117 1.42 19.42 -0.08
N VAL A 118 1.23 18.47 -1.02
CA VAL A 118 0.57 18.73 -2.31
C VAL A 118 -0.89 19.14 -2.10
N SER A 119 -1.64 18.39 -1.30
CA SER A 119 -3.06 18.67 -0.99
C SER A 119 -3.25 20.07 -0.41
N SER A 120 -2.41 20.47 0.54
CA SER A 120 -2.44 21.81 1.14
C SER A 120 -2.18 22.91 0.12
N ALA A 121 -1.20 22.74 -0.77
CA ALA A 121 -0.88 23.72 -1.81
C ALA A 121 -1.97 23.81 -2.89
N MET A 122 -2.59 22.69 -3.23
CA MET A 122 -3.70 22.62 -4.18
C MET A 122 -5.06 23.03 -3.58
N GLN A 123 -5.12 23.24 -2.25
CA GLN A 123 -6.35 23.52 -1.50
C GLN A 123 -7.45 22.46 -1.76
N CYS A 124 -7.08 21.20 -1.83
CA CYS A 124 -7.99 20.09 -2.09
C CYS A 124 -8.00 19.08 -0.94
N GLY A 125 -9.03 18.22 -0.90
CA GLY A 125 -9.16 17.20 0.13
C GLY A 125 -8.23 16.02 -0.08
N LEU A 126 -7.68 15.48 1.01
CA LEU A 126 -6.86 14.26 1.02
C LEU A 126 -7.38 13.30 2.08
N THR A 127 -7.66 12.05 1.69
CA THR A 127 -7.95 10.98 2.64
C THR A 127 -6.72 10.07 2.79
N ALA A 128 -6.27 9.91 4.02
CA ALA A 128 -5.07 9.12 4.31
C ALA A 128 -5.40 7.66 4.62
N ASP A 129 -4.49 6.74 4.18
CA ASP A 129 -4.47 5.34 4.55
C ASP A 129 -5.74 4.56 4.13
N CYS A 130 -6.20 4.81 2.90
CA CYS A 130 -7.33 4.10 2.32
C CYS A 130 -7.01 2.63 2.06
N THR A 131 -8.04 1.78 2.15
CA THR A 131 -7.96 0.35 1.86
C THR A 131 -8.79 -0.07 0.65
N SER A 132 -9.73 0.77 0.22
CA SER A 132 -10.47 0.60 -1.04
C SER A 132 -10.78 1.96 -1.67
N LEU A 133 -10.95 1.96 -2.99
CA LEU A 133 -11.32 3.11 -3.80
C LEU A 133 -12.39 2.68 -4.81
N GLU A 134 -13.43 3.49 -5.00
CA GLU A 134 -14.52 3.22 -5.93
C GLU A 134 -14.99 4.53 -6.58
N ILE A 135 -15.61 4.46 -7.75
CA ILE A 135 -16.29 5.62 -8.33
C ILE A 135 -17.78 5.51 -8.05
N GLY A 136 -18.39 6.62 -7.67
CA GLY A 136 -19.82 6.65 -7.41
C GLY A 136 -20.41 8.06 -7.47
N ASP A 137 -21.73 8.13 -7.43
CA ASP A 137 -22.49 9.37 -7.42
C ASP A 137 -23.03 9.63 -6.00
N HIS A 138 -23.07 10.87 -5.57
CA HIS A 138 -23.58 11.26 -4.26
C HIS A 138 -24.63 12.34 -4.37
N PHE A 139 -25.76 12.15 -3.69
CA PHE A 139 -26.80 13.14 -3.57
C PHE A 139 -26.82 13.74 -2.16
N GLU A 140 -26.59 15.03 -2.06
CA GLU A 140 -26.59 15.74 -0.78
C GLU A 140 -27.99 16.27 -0.46
N ASN A 141 -28.68 15.64 0.48
CA ASN A 141 -30.05 15.96 0.83
C ASN A 141 -30.26 17.40 1.35
N LYS A 142 -29.26 17.98 2.03
CA LYS A 142 -29.37 19.34 2.59
C LYS A 142 -29.41 20.43 1.53
N THR A 143 -28.57 20.30 0.52
CA THR A 143 -28.41 21.28 -0.56
C THR A 143 -29.16 20.89 -1.84
N GLN A 144 -29.73 19.67 -1.90
CA GLN A 144 -30.39 19.09 -3.08
C GLN A 144 -29.45 19.06 -4.30
N ARG A 145 -28.13 18.88 -4.03
CA ARG A 145 -27.10 18.82 -5.09
C ARG A 145 -26.72 17.36 -5.39
N GLU A 146 -26.63 17.04 -6.65
CA GLU A 146 -26.10 15.77 -7.14
C GLU A 146 -24.64 15.98 -7.56
N PHE A 147 -23.76 15.12 -7.08
CA PHE A 147 -22.34 15.05 -7.46
C PHE A 147 -22.09 13.74 -8.16
N LYS A 148 -21.48 13.78 -9.33
CA LYS A 148 -21.18 12.59 -10.15
C LYS A 148 -19.70 12.32 -10.23
N ASN A 149 -19.37 11.03 -10.44
CA ASN A 149 -17.99 10.58 -10.64
C ASN A 149 -17.07 10.93 -9.46
N LEU A 150 -17.57 10.82 -8.23
CA LEU A 150 -16.76 11.02 -7.03
C LEU A 150 -15.91 9.80 -6.73
N LEU A 151 -14.69 10.05 -6.26
CA LEU A 151 -13.84 9.02 -5.69
C LEU A 151 -14.32 8.72 -4.26
N TYR A 152 -14.87 7.53 -4.04
CA TYR A 152 -15.16 6.99 -2.71
C TYR A 152 -13.86 6.47 -2.11
N GLN A 153 -13.40 7.13 -1.07
CA GLN A 153 -12.15 6.90 -0.38
C GLN A 153 -12.46 6.13 0.90
N ILE A 154 -12.29 4.82 0.84
CA ILE A 154 -12.76 3.90 1.89
C ILE A 154 -11.59 3.52 2.79
N ARG A 155 -11.76 3.71 4.09
CA ARG A 155 -10.75 3.37 5.09
C ARG A 155 -11.37 2.84 6.37
N PRO A 156 -10.67 1.93 7.09
CA PRO A 156 -11.07 1.57 8.45
C PRO A 156 -10.88 2.75 9.41
N ALA A 157 -11.83 2.91 10.32
CA ALA A 157 -11.80 3.89 11.39
C ALA A 157 -12.02 3.20 12.75
N PHE A 158 -11.71 3.89 13.86
CA PHE A 158 -11.89 3.41 15.21
C PHE A 158 -11.39 1.98 15.46
N GLY A 159 -10.10 1.73 15.11
CA GLY A 159 -9.47 0.44 15.33
C GLY A 159 -9.97 -0.68 14.38
N GLY A 160 -10.59 -0.31 13.26
CA GLY A 160 -11.09 -1.27 12.25
C GLY A 160 -12.54 -1.71 12.44
N ASN A 161 -13.22 -1.24 13.50
CA ASN A 161 -14.63 -1.62 13.78
C ASN A 161 -15.64 -0.89 12.88
N ILE A 162 -15.24 0.21 12.25
CA ILE A 162 -16.08 1.01 11.36
C ILE A 162 -15.33 1.22 10.06
N ILE A 163 -16.05 1.15 8.96
CA ILE A 163 -15.55 1.53 7.63
C ILE A 163 -16.13 2.90 7.31
N ALA A 164 -15.26 3.88 7.07
CA ALA A 164 -15.65 5.22 6.65
C ALA A 164 -15.44 5.37 5.12
N THR A 165 -16.47 5.85 4.45
CA THR A 165 -16.39 6.31 3.06
C THR A 165 -16.33 7.83 3.05
N ILE A 166 -15.23 8.37 2.56
CA ILE A 166 -14.97 9.82 2.49
C ILE A 166 -15.06 10.25 1.03
N ILE A 167 -15.66 11.42 0.78
CA ILE A 167 -15.78 12.03 -0.54
C ILE A 167 -15.30 13.48 -0.52
N ASN A 168 -14.76 13.96 -1.65
CA ASN A 168 -14.34 15.34 -1.84
C ASN A 168 -15.09 15.93 -3.06
N PRO A 169 -16.34 16.40 -2.88
CA PRO A 169 -17.19 16.75 -4.00
C PRO A 169 -16.80 18.05 -4.70
N GLU A 170 -16.21 19.02 -4.00
CA GLU A 170 -16.06 20.38 -4.50
C GLU A 170 -14.66 20.74 -5.02
N THR A 171 -13.62 20.04 -4.59
CA THR A 171 -12.23 20.35 -4.96
C THR A 171 -11.57 19.26 -5.78
N ARG A 172 -10.60 19.64 -6.60
CA ARG A 172 -9.78 18.73 -7.43
C ARG A 172 -8.29 19.05 -7.28
N PRO A 173 -7.46 18.02 -7.41
CA PRO A 173 -7.79 16.59 -7.52
C PRO A 173 -8.43 16.02 -6.27
N GLN A 174 -9.18 14.91 -6.41
CA GLN A 174 -9.60 14.07 -5.29
C GLN A 174 -8.41 13.22 -4.88
N MET A 175 -7.78 13.52 -3.75
CA MET A 175 -6.51 12.89 -3.36
C MET A 175 -6.71 11.80 -2.31
N ALA A 176 -5.96 10.71 -2.46
CA ALA A 176 -5.90 9.65 -1.46
C ALA A 176 -4.47 9.10 -1.31
N THR A 177 -4.08 8.77 -0.06
CA THR A 177 -2.98 7.82 0.14
C THR A 177 -3.55 6.44 0.44
N ILE A 178 -2.93 5.40 -0.13
CA ILE A 178 -3.41 4.03 -0.09
C ILE A 178 -2.41 3.16 0.67
N ARG A 179 -2.92 2.35 1.60
CA ARG A 179 -2.10 1.42 2.36
C ARG A 179 -1.41 0.44 1.44
N GLU A 180 -0.15 0.17 1.72
CA GLU A 180 0.62 -0.83 0.99
C GLU A 180 0.01 -2.23 1.17
N GLY A 181 0.07 -3.03 0.09
CA GLY A 181 -0.37 -4.41 0.13
C GLY A 181 -1.89 -4.61 0.15
N VAL A 182 -2.73 -3.59 -0.03
CA VAL A 182 -4.20 -3.74 -0.04
C VAL A 182 -4.80 -3.77 -1.45
N MET A 183 -4.09 -3.28 -2.45
CA MET A 183 -4.53 -3.34 -3.84
C MET A 183 -3.80 -4.47 -4.58
N LYS A 184 -4.48 -5.08 -5.55
CA LYS A 184 -3.90 -6.17 -6.32
C LYS A 184 -3.13 -5.62 -7.53
N GLN A 185 -1.91 -6.10 -7.74
CA GLN A 185 -1.16 -5.84 -8.96
C GLN A 185 -1.71 -6.67 -10.12
N GLU A 186 -2.06 -6.03 -11.22
CA GLU A 186 -2.60 -6.67 -12.42
C GLU A 186 -2.00 -6.04 -13.67
N ILE A 187 -1.27 -6.83 -14.43
CA ILE A 187 -0.77 -6.43 -15.76
C ILE A 187 -1.94 -6.48 -16.75
N VAL A 188 -2.18 -5.38 -17.42
CA VAL A 188 -3.26 -5.24 -18.42
C VAL A 188 -2.80 -5.83 -19.76
N ASP A 189 -1.64 -5.42 -20.25
CA ASP A 189 -1.02 -5.92 -21.47
C ASP A 189 0.51 -5.75 -21.38
N LYS A 190 1.24 -6.84 -21.56
CA LYS A 190 2.71 -6.83 -21.54
C LYS A 190 3.34 -5.97 -22.63
N ASN A 191 2.62 -5.75 -23.72
CA ASN A 191 3.07 -4.97 -24.87
C ASN A 191 2.49 -3.55 -24.89
N TYR A 192 1.78 -3.14 -23.84
CA TYR A 192 1.22 -1.80 -23.75
C TYR A 192 2.33 -0.75 -23.79
N SER A 193 2.11 0.29 -24.57
CA SER A 193 3.04 1.42 -24.68
C SER A 193 2.27 2.73 -24.60
N GLY A 194 2.74 3.62 -23.76
CA GLY A 194 2.19 4.97 -23.60
C GLY A 194 3.17 6.05 -24.09
N LYS A 195 2.87 7.27 -23.76
CA LYS A 195 3.71 8.45 -24.06
C LYS A 195 4.61 8.75 -22.86
N VAL A 196 5.82 9.23 -23.12
CA VAL A 196 6.72 9.78 -22.10
C VAL A 196 6.77 11.29 -22.27
N ASN A 197 6.47 12.01 -21.19
CA ASN A 197 6.55 13.47 -21.11
C ASN A 197 7.67 13.86 -20.14
N ASN A 198 8.73 14.48 -20.64
CA ASN A 198 9.84 14.94 -19.81
C ASN A 198 9.51 16.32 -19.23
N ILE A 199 9.59 16.43 -17.90
CA ILE A 199 9.39 17.68 -17.17
C ILE A 199 10.71 18.43 -17.12
N ASP A 200 10.72 19.66 -17.61
CA ASP A 200 11.87 20.54 -17.43
C ASP A 200 11.87 21.08 -16.00
N VAL A 201 12.67 20.45 -15.15
CA VAL A 201 12.77 20.82 -13.74
C VAL A 201 13.57 22.09 -13.51
N SER A 202 14.37 22.57 -14.48
CA SER A 202 15.20 23.77 -14.34
C SER A 202 14.40 25.05 -14.10
N ILE A 203 13.18 25.08 -14.62
CA ILE A 203 12.24 26.22 -14.43
C ILE A 203 11.39 26.09 -13.17
N ILE A 204 11.34 24.88 -12.56
CA ILE A 204 10.51 24.58 -11.38
C ILE A 204 11.34 24.67 -10.11
N LEU A 205 12.54 24.07 -10.12
CA LEU A 205 13.38 23.97 -8.92
C LEU A 205 14.06 25.29 -8.63
N LYS A 206 13.79 25.81 -7.43
CA LYS A 206 14.39 27.04 -6.90
C LYS A 206 15.28 26.71 -5.71
N ASP A 207 16.28 27.56 -5.43
CA ASP A 207 17.21 27.37 -4.31
C ASP A 207 16.50 27.22 -2.96
N GLU A 208 15.38 27.89 -2.76
CA GLU A 208 14.57 27.79 -1.54
C GLU A 208 14.05 26.37 -1.24
N TYR A 209 13.87 25.54 -2.26
CA TYR A 209 13.44 24.14 -2.07
C TYR A 209 14.56 23.24 -1.56
N PHE A 210 15.79 23.72 -1.55
CA PHE A 210 16.98 23.01 -1.09
C PHE A 210 17.52 23.52 0.24
N ALA A 211 16.67 24.18 1.04
CA ALA A 211 17.01 24.67 2.36
C ALA A 211 17.51 23.57 3.33
N VAL A 212 17.08 22.32 3.09
CA VAL A 212 17.52 21.14 3.84
C VAL A 212 18.49 20.33 2.97
N LYS A 213 19.67 20.00 3.54
CA LYS A 213 20.67 19.09 2.93
C LYS A 213 20.74 17.80 3.72
N ILE A 214 20.75 16.68 3.01
CA ILE A 214 21.03 15.38 3.60
C ILE A 214 22.53 15.27 3.77
N LEU A 215 23.01 15.18 5.00
CA LEU A 215 24.44 15.07 5.30
C LEU A 215 24.89 13.62 5.31
N GLU A 216 24.06 12.74 5.86
CA GLU A 216 24.35 11.32 6.00
C GLU A 216 23.04 10.52 5.92
N ARG A 217 23.12 9.30 5.39
CA ARG A 217 22.01 8.34 5.29
C ARG A 217 22.48 7.01 5.81
N HIS A 218 21.77 6.51 6.82
CA HIS A 218 21.93 5.15 7.30
C HIS A 218 20.77 4.32 6.79
N ILE A 219 21.06 3.37 5.89
CA ILE A 219 20.07 2.44 5.37
C ILE A 219 20.30 1.12 6.11
N GLU A 220 19.40 0.80 7.04
CA GLU A 220 19.36 -0.53 7.64
C GLU A 220 18.79 -1.50 6.60
N GLN A 221 19.63 -2.42 6.16
CA GLN A 221 19.15 -3.53 5.34
C GLN A 221 18.37 -4.47 6.26
N SER A 222 17.06 -4.40 6.23
CA SER A 222 16.24 -5.42 6.87
C SER A 222 16.56 -6.78 6.22
N LYS A 223 17.19 -7.67 6.99
CA LYS A 223 17.44 -9.07 6.57
C LYS A 223 16.14 -9.89 6.51
N ILE A 224 15.02 -9.29 6.90
CA ILE A 224 13.73 -9.94 7.10
C ILE A 224 12.79 -9.51 5.97
N ASN A 225 12.47 -10.42 5.08
CA ASN A 225 11.53 -10.17 3.98
C ASN A 225 10.19 -10.92 4.20
N ILE A 226 9.44 -10.54 5.24
CA ILE A 226 8.15 -11.17 5.51
C ILE A 226 7.11 -10.80 4.44
N LYS A 227 7.21 -9.58 3.89
CA LYS A 227 6.24 -9.06 2.91
C LYS A 227 6.24 -9.89 1.62
N GLY A 228 7.41 -10.34 1.16
CA GLY A 228 7.58 -11.17 -0.04
C GLY A 228 7.52 -12.68 0.21
N ALA A 229 7.36 -13.13 1.46
CA ALA A 229 7.40 -14.54 1.80
C ALA A 229 6.19 -15.30 1.25
N GLN A 230 6.45 -16.47 0.63
CA GLN A 230 5.39 -17.36 0.12
C GLN A 230 4.71 -18.15 1.25
N VAL A 231 5.42 -18.37 2.35
CA VAL A 231 4.93 -19.03 3.57
C VAL A 231 5.24 -18.11 4.75
N VAL A 232 4.24 -17.84 5.58
CA VAL A 232 4.42 -17.10 6.84
C VAL A 232 3.91 -17.95 8.00
N VAL A 233 4.79 -18.17 8.99
CA VAL A 233 4.44 -18.79 10.27
C VAL A 233 4.36 -17.69 11.32
N ALA A 234 3.16 -17.36 11.78
CA ALA A 234 2.95 -16.23 12.68
C ALA A 234 2.57 -16.69 14.09
N GLY A 235 3.20 -16.05 15.08
CA GLY A 235 2.94 -16.29 16.49
C GLY A 235 2.11 -15.19 17.15
N GLY A 236 1.14 -15.59 17.96
CA GLY A 236 0.40 -14.70 18.86
C GLY A 236 0.93 -14.77 20.30
N TYR A 237 0.27 -14.01 21.18
CA TYR A 237 0.54 -14.06 22.61
C TYR A 237 0.37 -15.48 23.20
N GLY A 238 -0.52 -16.30 22.60
CA GLY A 238 -0.76 -17.69 23.00
C GLY A 238 0.40 -18.64 22.75
N VAL A 239 1.49 -18.21 22.10
CA VAL A 239 2.76 -18.98 22.03
C VAL A 239 3.44 -19.04 23.39
N GLY A 240 3.24 -18.02 24.22
CA GLY A 240 3.54 -18.05 25.66
C GLY A 240 4.93 -17.56 26.05
N SER A 241 5.95 -17.70 25.22
CA SER A 241 7.30 -17.22 25.53
C SER A 241 8.20 -17.03 24.30
N PRO A 242 9.32 -16.28 24.42
CA PRO A 242 10.32 -16.18 23.35
C PRO A 242 10.94 -17.53 22.97
N GLU A 243 11.14 -18.44 23.95
CA GLU A 243 11.70 -19.78 23.71
C GLU A 243 10.77 -20.59 22.80
N ASN A 244 9.47 -20.50 23.00
CA ASN A 244 8.50 -21.18 22.16
C ASN A 244 8.43 -20.61 20.74
N PHE A 245 8.80 -19.35 20.52
CA PHE A 245 8.94 -18.80 19.18
C PHE A 245 10.00 -19.49 18.34
N ARG A 246 11.02 -20.12 18.96
CA ARG A 246 12.01 -20.95 18.25
C ARG A 246 11.37 -22.07 17.45
N LEU A 247 10.30 -22.66 17.95
CA LEU A 247 9.53 -23.68 17.21
C LEU A 247 8.93 -23.13 15.93
N LEU A 248 8.51 -21.86 15.95
CA LEU A 248 7.96 -21.19 14.75
C LEU A 248 9.06 -20.91 13.73
N PHE A 249 10.25 -20.54 14.18
CA PHE A 249 11.41 -20.38 13.30
C PHE A 249 11.81 -21.71 12.66
N GLU A 250 11.86 -22.80 13.43
CA GLU A 250 12.15 -24.13 12.87
C GLU A 250 11.08 -24.57 11.85
N LEU A 251 9.81 -24.30 12.13
CA LEU A 251 8.73 -24.62 11.18
C LEU A 251 8.84 -23.78 9.92
N ALA A 252 9.11 -22.48 10.05
CA ALA A 252 9.28 -21.59 8.91
C ALA A 252 10.48 -21.99 8.04
N GLU A 253 11.62 -22.32 8.65
CA GLU A 253 12.81 -22.81 7.95
C GLU A 253 12.51 -24.07 7.14
N VAL A 254 11.85 -25.05 7.75
CA VAL A 254 11.50 -26.31 7.10
C VAL A 254 10.53 -26.10 5.92
N LEU A 255 9.67 -25.10 6.01
CA LEU A 255 8.69 -24.76 4.97
C LEU A 255 9.22 -23.74 3.93
N GLY A 256 10.45 -23.23 4.13
CA GLY A 256 11.01 -22.18 3.27
C GLY A 256 10.27 -20.84 3.40
N GLY A 257 9.84 -20.52 4.63
CA GLY A 257 9.04 -19.34 4.94
C GLY A 257 9.71 -18.39 5.94
N GLU A 258 8.96 -17.36 6.31
CA GLU A 258 9.37 -16.34 7.30
C GLU A 258 8.48 -16.38 8.54
N VAL A 259 9.02 -15.88 9.67
CA VAL A 259 8.28 -15.79 10.93
C VAL A 259 7.73 -14.38 11.12
N GLY A 260 6.44 -14.29 11.39
CA GLY A 260 5.76 -13.07 11.78
C GLY A 260 5.12 -13.15 13.16
N ALA A 261 4.57 -12.04 13.65
CA ALA A 261 3.93 -12.00 14.96
C ALA A 261 2.77 -11.02 15.05
N THR A 262 1.89 -11.23 16.02
CA THR A 262 0.90 -10.22 16.39
C THR A 262 1.56 -9.13 17.25
N ARG A 263 0.95 -7.93 17.26
CA ARG A 263 1.36 -6.84 18.13
C ARG A 263 1.49 -7.27 19.60
N ALA A 264 0.54 -8.05 20.10
CA ALA A 264 0.56 -8.52 21.50
C ALA A 264 1.78 -9.39 21.83
N ALA A 265 2.29 -10.17 20.87
CA ALA A 265 3.51 -10.96 21.05
C ALA A 265 4.77 -10.06 21.01
N VAL A 266 4.79 -9.05 20.14
CA VAL A 266 5.86 -8.05 20.06
C VAL A 266 5.89 -7.20 21.33
N ASP A 267 4.75 -6.67 21.78
CA ASP A 267 4.64 -5.86 23.00
C ASP A 267 5.04 -6.67 24.26
N ALA A 268 4.87 -8.00 24.24
CA ALA A 268 5.34 -8.92 25.28
C ALA A 268 6.84 -9.27 25.19
N GLY A 269 7.55 -8.75 24.17
CA GLY A 269 8.97 -9.00 23.99
C GLY A 269 9.32 -10.41 23.49
N TYR A 270 8.37 -11.12 22.86
CA TYR A 270 8.64 -12.47 22.35
C TYR A 270 9.45 -12.46 21.06
N ILE A 271 9.36 -11.36 20.29
CA ILE A 271 9.99 -11.21 18.97
C ILE A 271 10.12 -9.71 18.65
N GLU A 272 11.01 -9.38 17.69
CA GLU A 272 11.29 -8.00 17.28
C GLU A 272 10.10 -7.34 16.56
N HIS A 273 9.99 -6.01 16.69
CA HIS A 273 8.92 -5.21 16.10
C HIS A 273 8.84 -5.31 14.56
N GLU A 274 9.97 -5.51 13.90
CA GLU A 274 10.08 -5.66 12.44
C GLU A 274 9.30 -6.85 11.88
N ARG A 275 8.92 -7.80 12.77
CA ARG A 275 8.12 -8.98 12.42
C ARG A 275 6.63 -8.82 12.71
N GLN A 276 6.21 -7.61 13.11
CA GLN A 276 4.82 -7.36 13.44
C GLN A 276 3.92 -7.36 12.19
N ILE A 277 2.89 -8.21 12.19
CA ILE A 277 1.85 -8.28 11.16
C ILE A 277 0.55 -7.70 11.68
N GLY A 278 -0.10 -6.85 10.90
CA GLY A 278 -1.38 -6.27 11.24
C GLY A 278 -1.53 -4.83 10.76
N GLN A 279 -2.58 -4.16 11.19
CA GLN A 279 -2.93 -2.79 10.81
C GLN A 279 -1.81 -1.77 11.10
N THR A 280 -1.04 -1.97 12.15
CA THR A 280 0.08 -1.09 12.57
C THR A 280 1.44 -1.70 12.29
N GLY A 281 1.50 -2.79 11.54
CA GLY A 281 2.70 -3.50 11.14
C GLY A 281 2.71 -3.77 9.63
N ILE A 282 3.36 -4.86 9.26
CA ILE A 282 3.47 -5.29 7.85
C ILE A 282 2.16 -5.95 7.41
N THR A 283 1.71 -5.66 6.19
CA THR A 283 0.66 -6.43 5.51
C THR A 283 1.31 -7.49 4.64
N VAL A 284 0.85 -8.75 4.75
CA VAL A 284 1.38 -9.91 4.04
C VAL A 284 0.31 -10.63 3.24
N ARG A 285 0.71 -11.28 2.13
CA ARG A 285 -0.18 -12.07 1.25
C ARG A 285 0.50 -13.38 0.84
N PRO A 286 0.89 -14.23 1.80
CA PRO A 286 1.55 -15.48 1.49
C PRO A 286 0.58 -16.46 0.81
N LYS A 287 1.14 -17.46 0.13
CA LYS A 287 0.36 -18.62 -0.30
C LYS A 287 -0.15 -19.44 0.88
N LEU A 288 0.61 -19.48 1.96
CA LEU A 288 0.27 -20.18 3.20
C LEU A 288 0.59 -19.32 4.42
N TYR A 289 -0.42 -19.09 5.24
CA TYR A 289 -0.30 -18.42 6.54
C TYR A 289 -0.64 -19.41 7.66
N ILE A 290 0.29 -19.64 8.58
CA ILE A 290 0.08 -20.52 9.74
C ILE A 290 -0.01 -19.64 10.99
N ALA A 291 -1.21 -19.52 11.55
CA ALA A 291 -1.51 -18.72 12.74
C ALA A 291 -1.36 -19.57 14.02
N CYS A 292 -0.30 -19.36 14.78
CA CYS A 292 0.04 -20.12 15.99
C CYS A 292 -0.31 -19.33 17.26
N GLY A 293 -1.31 -19.76 18.04
CA GLY A 293 -1.69 -19.09 19.29
C GLY A 293 -2.16 -17.63 19.07
N ILE A 294 -2.81 -17.35 17.95
CA ILE A 294 -3.35 -16.05 17.58
C ILE A 294 -4.85 -16.01 17.84
N SER A 295 -5.33 -14.98 18.54
CA SER A 295 -6.77 -14.80 18.79
C SER A 295 -7.57 -14.41 17.54
N GLY A 296 -6.96 -13.63 16.62
CA GLY A 296 -7.63 -13.15 15.41
C GLY A 296 -8.35 -11.83 15.58
N ALA A 297 -7.80 -10.91 16.36
CA ALA A 297 -8.28 -9.53 16.46
C ALA A 297 -8.32 -8.88 15.07
N VAL A 298 -9.31 -8.00 14.83
CA VAL A 298 -9.54 -7.33 13.52
C VAL A 298 -8.28 -6.61 13.03
N GLN A 299 -7.53 -6.02 13.96
CA GLN A 299 -6.27 -5.31 13.64
C GLN A 299 -5.19 -6.24 13.08
N HIS A 300 -5.09 -7.48 13.59
CA HIS A 300 -4.16 -8.47 13.05
C HIS A 300 -4.65 -9.01 11.70
N ARG A 301 -5.94 -9.34 11.63
CA ARG A 301 -6.57 -9.85 10.41
C ARG A 301 -6.39 -8.89 9.22
N ALA A 302 -6.48 -7.58 9.45
CA ALA A 302 -6.26 -6.56 8.42
C ALA A 302 -4.88 -6.64 7.75
N GLY A 303 -3.90 -7.31 8.38
CA GLY A 303 -2.57 -7.51 7.82
C GLY A 303 -2.35 -8.88 7.16
N MET A 304 -3.33 -9.83 7.20
CA MET A 304 -3.08 -11.19 6.70
C MET A 304 -4.29 -11.88 6.05
N ASP A 305 -5.48 -11.31 6.09
CA ASP A 305 -6.73 -11.92 5.59
C ASP A 305 -6.73 -12.17 4.07
N GLN A 306 -5.82 -11.54 3.33
CA GLN A 306 -5.59 -11.76 1.90
C GLN A 306 -4.64 -12.94 1.61
N SER A 307 -4.26 -13.72 2.62
CA SER A 307 -3.49 -14.96 2.44
C SER A 307 -4.27 -15.99 1.63
N ALA A 308 -3.61 -16.72 0.73
CA ALA A 308 -4.31 -17.68 -0.15
C ALA A 308 -4.85 -18.88 0.63
N LYS A 309 -4.12 -19.32 1.67
CA LYS A 309 -4.55 -20.37 2.61
C LYS A 309 -4.14 -20.00 4.04
N ILE A 310 -5.03 -20.26 4.99
CA ILE A 310 -4.84 -19.98 6.41
C ILE A 310 -5.02 -21.26 7.21
N ILE A 311 -4.01 -21.60 8.02
CA ILE A 311 -4.08 -22.66 9.02
C ILE A 311 -4.06 -22.00 10.40
N SER A 312 -5.02 -22.31 11.26
CA SER A 312 -5.04 -21.88 12.66
C SER A 312 -4.65 -23.03 13.59
N ILE A 313 -3.73 -22.77 14.49
CA ILE A 313 -3.36 -23.66 15.62
C ILE A 313 -3.69 -22.91 16.90
N ASN A 314 -4.72 -23.34 17.60
CA ASN A 314 -5.19 -22.63 18.80
C ASN A 314 -5.74 -23.62 19.85
N ILE A 315 -5.54 -23.30 21.11
CA ILE A 315 -6.15 -24.06 22.21
C ILE A 315 -7.66 -23.73 22.39
N ASP A 316 -8.05 -22.50 21.98
CA ASP A 316 -9.44 -22.04 22.05
C ASP A 316 -10.18 -22.38 20.74
N PRO A 317 -11.17 -23.30 20.77
CA PRO A 317 -11.94 -23.63 19.58
C PRO A 317 -12.85 -22.47 19.10
N LYS A 318 -13.06 -21.45 19.93
CA LYS A 318 -13.89 -20.27 19.62
C LYS A 318 -13.05 -19.07 19.24
N ALA A 319 -11.74 -19.19 19.10
CA ALA A 319 -10.89 -18.07 18.71
C ALA A 319 -11.36 -17.48 17.37
N PRO A 320 -11.53 -16.15 17.24
CA PRO A 320 -12.02 -15.50 16.02
C PRO A 320 -11.21 -15.79 14.77
N ILE A 321 -9.91 -16.15 14.89
CA ILE A 321 -9.06 -16.56 13.79
C ILE A 321 -9.59 -17.81 13.07
N ASN A 322 -10.23 -18.72 13.82
CA ASN A 322 -10.77 -19.97 13.28
C ASN A 322 -11.88 -19.74 12.26
N ALA A 323 -12.60 -18.61 12.36
CA ALA A 323 -13.68 -18.27 11.45
C ALA A 323 -13.20 -17.89 10.04
N ILE A 324 -11.91 -17.53 9.88
CA ILE A 324 -11.30 -17.18 8.60
C ILE A 324 -10.27 -18.22 8.14
N ALA A 325 -9.98 -19.22 8.97
CA ALA A 325 -9.01 -20.26 8.63
C ALA A 325 -9.64 -21.31 7.71
N ASP A 326 -8.89 -21.74 6.68
CA ASP A 326 -9.26 -22.90 5.85
C ASP A 326 -9.16 -24.20 6.65
N TYR A 327 -8.18 -24.26 7.58
CA TYR A 327 -7.96 -25.41 8.46
C TYR A 327 -7.74 -24.96 9.89
N THR A 328 -8.43 -25.59 10.84
CA THR A 328 -8.30 -25.33 12.26
C THR A 328 -7.79 -26.57 12.99
N ILE A 329 -6.70 -26.42 13.73
CA ILE A 329 -6.13 -27.47 14.58
C ILE A 329 -6.28 -27.02 16.03
N ILE A 330 -7.09 -27.74 16.81
CA ILE A 330 -7.28 -27.46 18.22
C ILE A 330 -6.20 -28.17 19.04
N GLY A 331 -5.34 -27.39 19.66
CA GLY A 331 -4.22 -27.89 20.48
C GLY A 331 -3.20 -26.82 20.81
N SER A 332 -2.25 -27.16 21.67
CA SER A 332 -1.17 -26.24 22.01
C SER A 332 -0.13 -26.14 20.88
N VAL A 333 0.46 -24.95 20.72
CA VAL A 333 1.55 -24.72 19.75
C VAL A 333 2.72 -25.66 20.04
N SER A 334 3.07 -25.82 21.31
CA SER A 334 4.17 -26.69 21.77
C SER A 334 3.97 -28.18 21.47
N ASP A 335 2.73 -28.63 21.31
CA ASP A 335 2.45 -30.03 20.97
C ASP A 335 2.30 -30.27 19.47
N ILE A 336 1.69 -29.33 18.77
CA ILE A 336 1.34 -29.45 17.35
C ILE A 336 2.53 -29.15 16.44
N VAL A 337 3.23 -28.03 16.67
CA VAL A 337 4.31 -27.57 15.78
C VAL A 337 5.46 -28.57 15.67
N PRO A 338 5.95 -29.19 16.76
CA PRO A 338 7.00 -30.22 16.65
C PRO A 338 6.57 -31.45 15.83
N LYS A 339 5.29 -31.83 15.92
CA LYS A 339 4.74 -32.93 15.11
C LYS A 339 4.70 -32.58 13.63
N MET A 340 4.31 -31.34 13.29
CA MET A 340 4.34 -30.82 11.92
C MET A 340 5.76 -30.83 11.34
N ILE A 341 6.73 -30.32 12.09
CA ILE A 341 8.15 -30.32 11.70
C ILE A 341 8.65 -31.74 11.44
N LYS A 342 8.39 -32.66 12.37
CA LYS A 342 8.81 -34.07 12.26
C LYS A 342 8.17 -34.73 11.02
N TYR A 343 6.87 -34.53 10.82
CA TYR A 343 6.15 -35.11 9.69
C TYR A 343 6.67 -34.58 8.34
N TYR A 344 6.87 -33.26 8.24
CA TYR A 344 7.40 -32.66 7.03
C TYR A 344 8.81 -33.14 6.70
N LYS A 345 9.74 -33.11 7.69
CA LYS A 345 11.12 -33.62 7.51
C LYS A 345 11.15 -35.10 7.08
N ALA A 346 10.18 -35.89 7.50
CA ALA A 346 10.10 -37.30 7.13
C ALA A 346 9.50 -37.54 5.73
N ASN A 347 8.70 -36.61 5.19
CA ASN A 347 7.95 -36.79 3.95
C ASN A 347 8.31 -35.80 2.83
N SER A 348 9.10 -34.75 3.11
CA SER A 348 9.64 -33.87 2.06
C SER A 348 10.88 -34.57 1.46
N LYS A 349 10.74 -34.99 0.21
CA LYS A 349 11.87 -35.46 -0.63
C LYS A 349 12.32 -34.34 -1.53
#